data_e4a809a6d96bad6d10f5f5958fc39401
#
_entry.id   e4a809a6d96bad6d10f5f5958fc39401
#
_cell.length_a   1.000
_cell.length_b   1.000
_cell.length_c   1.000
_cell.angle_alpha   90.00
_cell.angle_beta   90.00
_cell.angle_gamma   90.00
#
_symmetry.space_group_name_H-M   'P 1'
#
loop_
_entity.id
_entity.type
_entity.pdbx_description
1 polymer ?
#
loop_
_entity_poly.entity_id
_entity_poly.type
_entity_poly.pdbx_seq_one_letter_code
_entity_poly.pdbx_strand_id
1 'polypeptide(L)'
;MRSCIAETAEALFIARGFEETTVDEIAAAVGMSQRSFFRYFASKDDVILDNLSRFGADLAAAVGARPAEEPEWDSLHRAFGLVVERFADRERREHEAAVQRIIEGSPRLLAAYLQRLDRIQQHLTEELMGRAAAGPGPAPDRMVMRAMVGSAFACLHAAVSHIAADGDPERFEQHLERAMAALRPAGIGLASSEPS
;
A
#
# COMPACT_ATOMS: atom_id res chain seq x y z
N MET A 1 -16.45 11.55 -7.68
CA MET A 1 -16.62 10.90 -9.00
C MET A 1 -15.65 9.72 -9.20
N ARG A 2 -14.32 9.93 -9.11
CA ARG A 2 -13.34 8.83 -9.27
C ARG A 2 -13.61 7.67 -8.31
N SER A 3 -13.81 7.94 -7.00
CA SER A 3 -14.16 6.91 -6.01
C SER A 3 -15.46 6.18 -6.35
N CYS A 4 -16.49 6.91 -6.75
CA CYS A 4 -17.78 6.32 -7.13
C CYS A 4 -17.64 5.34 -8.32
N ILE A 5 -16.82 5.68 -9.33
CA ILE A 5 -16.55 4.76 -10.45
C ILE A 5 -15.84 3.51 -9.95
N ALA A 6 -14.80 3.66 -9.08
CA ALA A 6 -14.04 2.54 -8.55
C ALA A 6 -14.93 1.60 -7.71
N GLU A 7 -15.70 2.14 -6.77
CA GLU A 7 -16.61 1.37 -5.92
C GLU A 7 -17.68 0.62 -6.73
N THR A 8 -18.28 1.29 -7.74
CA THR A 8 -19.26 0.66 -8.62
C THR A 8 -18.63 -0.46 -9.45
N ALA A 9 -17.43 -0.23 -9.97
CA ALA A 9 -16.71 -1.23 -10.77
C ALA A 9 -16.31 -2.44 -9.92
N GLU A 10 -15.77 -2.22 -8.71
CA GLU A 10 -15.42 -3.30 -7.78
C GLU A 10 -16.65 -4.15 -7.43
N ALA A 11 -17.80 -3.52 -7.17
CA ALA A 11 -19.05 -4.25 -6.93
C ALA A 11 -19.47 -5.11 -8.14
N LEU A 12 -19.33 -4.59 -9.36
CA LEU A 12 -19.60 -5.35 -10.58
C LEU A 12 -18.60 -6.50 -10.77
N PHE A 13 -17.31 -6.28 -10.52
CA PHE A 13 -16.30 -7.32 -10.61
C PHE A 13 -16.53 -8.45 -9.60
N ILE A 14 -16.94 -8.12 -8.38
CA ILE A 14 -17.27 -9.11 -7.36
C ILE A 14 -18.53 -9.90 -7.74
N ALA A 15 -19.55 -9.23 -8.27
CA ALA A 15 -20.85 -9.85 -8.58
C ALA A 15 -20.84 -10.69 -9.84
N ARG A 16 -20.06 -10.30 -10.87
CA ARG A 16 -20.15 -10.88 -12.22
C ARG A 16 -18.84 -11.47 -12.72
N GLY A 17 -17.72 -11.15 -12.09
CA GLY A 17 -16.39 -11.48 -12.55
C GLY A 17 -15.71 -10.29 -13.24
N PHE A 18 -14.38 -10.28 -13.14
CA PHE A 18 -13.58 -9.19 -13.72
C PHE A 18 -13.56 -9.23 -15.24
N GLU A 19 -13.39 -10.41 -15.85
CA GLU A 19 -13.30 -10.53 -17.31
C GLU A 19 -14.64 -10.27 -18.00
N GLU A 20 -15.74 -10.68 -17.39
CA GLU A 20 -17.11 -10.54 -17.90
C GLU A 20 -17.63 -9.10 -17.82
N THR A 21 -17.06 -8.27 -16.95
CA THR A 21 -17.50 -6.88 -16.79
C THR A 21 -16.80 -5.98 -17.79
N THR A 22 -17.57 -5.21 -18.54
CA THR A 22 -17.07 -4.26 -19.56
C THR A 22 -17.00 -2.83 -19.02
N VAL A 23 -16.16 -1.99 -19.67
CA VAL A 23 -16.10 -0.54 -19.37
C VAL A 23 -17.43 0.15 -19.65
N ASP A 24 -18.18 -0.30 -20.65
CA ASP A 24 -19.49 0.27 -21.00
C ASP A 24 -20.50 0.01 -19.87
N GLU A 25 -20.51 -1.17 -19.29
CA GLU A 25 -21.38 -1.50 -18.16
C GLU A 25 -21.02 -0.67 -16.91
N ILE A 26 -19.72 -0.50 -16.63
CA ILE A 26 -19.26 0.35 -15.52
C ILE A 26 -19.69 1.80 -15.76
N ALA A 27 -19.45 2.33 -16.95
CA ALA A 27 -19.83 3.70 -17.30
C ALA A 27 -21.35 3.90 -17.22
N ALA A 28 -22.13 2.97 -17.75
CA ALA A 28 -23.60 3.01 -17.68
C ALA A 28 -24.11 2.97 -16.23
N ALA A 29 -23.51 2.13 -15.37
CA ALA A 29 -23.91 1.99 -13.97
C ALA A 29 -23.71 3.28 -13.15
N VAL A 30 -22.71 4.10 -13.52
CA VAL A 30 -22.47 5.43 -12.88
C VAL A 30 -23.06 6.60 -13.69
N GLY A 31 -23.87 6.34 -14.73
CA GLY A 31 -24.57 7.35 -15.51
C GLY A 31 -23.67 8.21 -16.40
N MET A 32 -22.58 7.66 -16.92
CA MET A 32 -21.66 8.38 -17.81
C MET A 32 -21.38 7.64 -19.13
N SER A 33 -20.80 8.36 -20.11
CA SER A 33 -20.32 7.74 -21.33
C SER A 33 -18.96 7.05 -21.11
N GLN A 34 -18.65 6.05 -21.96
CA GLN A 34 -17.34 5.40 -21.98
C GLN A 34 -16.20 6.43 -22.18
N ARG A 35 -16.40 7.46 -23.03
CA ARG A 35 -15.45 8.56 -23.21
C ARG A 35 -15.20 9.31 -21.89
N SER A 36 -16.24 9.51 -21.08
CA SER A 36 -16.11 10.16 -19.77
C SER A 36 -15.37 9.27 -18.77
N PHE A 37 -15.58 7.96 -18.81
CA PHE A 37 -14.84 6.99 -18.00
C PHE A 37 -13.33 7.09 -18.28
N PHE A 38 -12.90 7.09 -19.53
CA PHE A 38 -11.48 7.17 -19.91
C PHE A 38 -10.78 8.48 -19.53
N ARG A 39 -11.50 9.50 -19.05
CA ARG A 39 -10.88 10.68 -18.40
C ARG A 39 -10.42 10.41 -16.97
N TYR A 40 -10.98 9.38 -16.33
CA TYR A 40 -10.67 9.01 -14.94
C TYR A 40 -9.72 7.82 -14.85
N PHE A 41 -9.88 6.85 -15.73
CA PHE A 41 -9.14 5.59 -15.71
C PHE A 41 -8.72 5.21 -17.13
N ALA A 42 -7.46 4.83 -17.33
CA ALA A 42 -6.95 4.41 -18.62
C ALA A 42 -7.43 3.00 -19.01
N SER A 43 -7.80 2.18 -18.02
CA SER A 43 -8.22 0.79 -18.24
C SER A 43 -9.09 0.27 -17.08
N LYS A 44 -9.69 -0.90 -17.28
CA LYS A 44 -10.38 -1.68 -16.26
C LYS A 44 -9.41 -2.11 -15.13
N ASP A 45 -8.16 -2.42 -15.48
CA ASP A 45 -7.09 -2.75 -14.53
C ASP A 45 -6.77 -1.56 -13.61
N ASP A 46 -6.77 -0.34 -14.15
CA ASP A 46 -6.53 0.86 -13.33
C ASP A 46 -7.64 1.11 -12.32
N VAL A 47 -8.87 0.71 -12.65
CA VAL A 47 -9.99 0.84 -11.71
C VAL A 47 -9.82 -0.09 -10.53
N ILE A 48 -9.60 -1.38 -10.75
CA ILE A 48 -9.48 -2.36 -9.66
C ILE A 48 -8.24 -2.10 -8.77
N LEU A 49 -7.22 -1.44 -9.33
CA LEU A 49 -6.00 -1.09 -8.58
C LEU A 49 -5.99 0.37 -8.05
N ASP A 50 -7.10 1.12 -8.21
CA ASP A 50 -7.19 2.52 -7.77
C ASP A 50 -7.06 2.66 -6.25
N ASN A 51 -7.69 1.76 -5.52
CA ASN A 51 -7.65 1.74 -4.06
C ASN A 51 -6.21 1.56 -3.53
N LEU A 52 -5.42 0.66 -4.13
CA LEU A 52 -4.00 0.51 -3.80
C LEU A 52 -3.21 1.80 -4.09
N SER A 53 -3.49 2.48 -5.20
CA SER A 53 -2.80 3.73 -5.55
C SER A 53 -3.12 4.86 -4.57
N ARG A 54 -4.39 4.99 -4.17
CA ARG A 54 -4.80 5.98 -3.16
C ARG A 54 -4.18 5.67 -1.81
N PHE A 55 -4.21 4.41 -1.40
CA PHE A 55 -3.54 3.97 -0.17
C PHE A 55 -2.05 4.33 -0.18
N GLY A 56 -1.35 4.11 -1.30
CA GLY A 56 0.05 4.50 -1.43
C GLY A 56 0.29 6.00 -1.29
N ALA A 57 -0.62 6.84 -1.83
CA ALA A 57 -0.55 8.30 -1.67
C ALA A 57 -0.82 8.74 -0.23
N ASP A 58 -1.81 8.15 0.43
CA ASP A 58 -2.14 8.42 1.84
C ASP A 58 -0.98 8.03 2.75
N LEU A 59 -0.35 6.88 2.48
CA LEU A 59 0.80 6.40 3.23
C LEU A 59 2.02 7.33 3.06
N ALA A 60 2.30 7.80 1.84
CA ALA A 60 3.36 8.75 1.59
C ALA A 60 3.10 10.08 2.30
N ALA A 61 1.87 10.58 2.25
CA ALA A 61 1.47 11.78 2.99
C ALA A 61 1.63 11.60 4.50
N ALA A 62 1.24 10.44 5.05
CA ALA A 62 1.39 10.14 6.47
C ALA A 62 2.86 10.09 6.89
N VAL A 63 3.75 9.50 6.08
CA VAL A 63 5.20 9.50 6.31
C VAL A 63 5.77 10.92 6.21
N GLY A 64 5.38 11.67 5.18
CA GLY A 64 5.84 13.06 4.98
C GLY A 64 5.44 14.02 6.09
N ALA A 65 4.30 13.77 6.76
CA ALA A 65 3.82 14.55 7.89
C ALA A 65 4.53 14.23 9.23
N ARG A 66 5.39 13.21 9.27
CA ARG A 66 6.10 12.85 10.51
C ARG A 66 7.23 13.85 10.81
N PRO A 67 7.55 14.09 12.10
CA PRO A 67 8.69 14.94 12.49
C PRO A 67 9.99 14.47 11.83
N ALA A 68 10.84 15.43 11.43
CA ALA A 68 12.11 15.12 10.74
C ALA A 68 13.10 14.34 11.63
N GLU A 69 12.98 14.50 12.95
CA GLU A 69 13.83 13.85 13.95
C GLU A 69 13.36 12.41 14.26
N GLU A 70 12.15 12.03 13.82
CA GLU A 70 11.63 10.68 14.06
C GLU A 70 12.38 9.68 13.18
N PRO A 71 12.88 8.56 13.74
CA PRO A 71 13.53 7.52 12.96
C PRO A 71 12.61 7.01 11.83
N GLU A 72 13.19 6.75 10.68
CA GLU A 72 12.44 6.36 9.46
C GLU A 72 11.61 5.08 9.67
N TRP A 73 12.15 4.12 10.42
CA TRP A 73 11.44 2.88 10.77
C TRP A 73 10.19 3.14 11.60
N ASP A 74 10.29 4.05 12.57
CA ASP A 74 9.17 4.42 13.43
C ASP A 74 8.12 5.22 12.65
N SER A 75 8.57 6.07 11.72
CA SER A 75 7.68 6.79 10.81
C SER A 75 6.87 5.84 9.92
N LEU A 76 7.50 4.78 9.37
CA LEU A 76 6.82 3.74 8.61
C LEU A 76 5.83 2.96 9.49
N HIS A 77 6.24 2.56 10.68
CA HIS A 77 5.38 1.83 11.62
C HIS A 77 4.12 2.63 11.94
N ARG A 78 4.28 3.91 12.27
CA ARG A 78 3.12 4.78 12.59
C ARG A 78 2.24 5.05 11.37
N ALA A 79 2.83 5.22 10.19
CA ALA A 79 2.06 5.39 8.97
C ALA A 79 1.22 4.14 8.63
N PHE A 80 1.68 2.95 8.98
CA PHE A 80 0.90 1.72 8.84
C PHE A 80 -0.32 1.64 9.78
N GLY A 81 -0.46 2.55 10.74
CA GLY A 81 -1.70 2.74 11.50
C GLY A 81 -2.92 2.98 10.61
N LEU A 82 -2.74 3.59 9.41
CA LEU A 82 -3.80 3.71 8.41
C LEU A 82 -4.37 2.35 7.97
N VAL A 83 -3.54 1.29 7.99
CA VAL A 83 -3.97 -0.07 7.66
C VAL A 83 -4.80 -0.65 8.81
N VAL A 84 -4.39 -0.38 10.06
CA VAL A 84 -5.13 -0.81 11.26
C VAL A 84 -6.57 -0.28 11.21
N GLU A 85 -6.74 1.02 10.93
CA GLU A 85 -8.06 1.65 10.81
C GLU A 85 -8.91 1.02 9.71
N ARG A 86 -8.30 0.66 8.56
CA ARG A 86 -9.00 -0.02 7.46
C ARG A 86 -9.46 -1.42 7.85
N PHE A 87 -8.67 -2.14 8.63
CA PHE A 87 -9.00 -3.49 9.09
C PHE A 87 -10.02 -3.51 10.24
N ALA A 88 -10.29 -2.39 10.89
CA ALA A 88 -11.31 -2.30 11.94
C ALA A 88 -12.74 -2.51 11.39
N ASP A 89 -13.01 -2.10 10.16
CA ASP A 89 -14.31 -2.26 9.50
C ASP A 89 -14.44 -3.63 8.83
N ARG A 90 -15.40 -4.44 9.30
CA ARG A 90 -15.64 -5.80 8.81
C ARG A 90 -16.09 -5.83 7.34
N GLU A 91 -17.05 -4.97 6.98
CA GLU A 91 -17.61 -4.96 5.61
C GLU A 91 -16.52 -4.58 4.60
N ARG A 92 -15.72 -3.60 4.96
CA ARG A 92 -14.58 -3.17 4.15
C ARG A 92 -13.53 -4.27 3.98
N ARG A 93 -13.21 -5.02 5.04
CA ARG A 93 -12.28 -6.17 4.96
C ARG A 93 -12.80 -7.26 4.01
N GLU A 94 -14.08 -7.62 4.14
CA GLU A 94 -14.71 -8.63 3.29
C GLU A 94 -14.67 -8.19 1.82
N HIS A 95 -14.93 -6.91 1.54
CA HIS A 95 -14.83 -6.31 0.22
C HIS A 95 -13.38 -6.34 -0.32
N GLU A 96 -12.41 -5.87 0.47
CA GLU A 96 -10.99 -5.87 0.08
C GLU A 96 -10.47 -7.30 -0.16
N ALA A 97 -10.88 -8.26 0.66
CA ALA A 97 -10.54 -9.67 0.45
C ALA A 97 -11.15 -10.25 -0.84
N ALA A 98 -12.34 -9.81 -1.23
CA ALA A 98 -12.97 -10.21 -2.49
C ALA A 98 -12.22 -9.63 -3.70
N VAL A 99 -11.84 -8.35 -3.66
CA VAL A 99 -11.00 -7.70 -4.68
C VAL A 99 -9.64 -8.38 -4.78
N GLN A 100 -9.00 -8.69 -3.66
CA GLN A 100 -7.72 -9.36 -3.62
C GLN A 100 -7.76 -10.74 -4.30
N ARG A 101 -8.81 -11.53 -4.07
CA ARG A 101 -9.01 -12.83 -4.75
C ARG A 101 -9.12 -12.67 -6.28
N ILE A 102 -9.75 -11.61 -6.77
CA ILE A 102 -9.82 -11.30 -8.19
C ILE A 102 -8.43 -11.02 -8.76
N ILE A 103 -7.64 -10.21 -8.05
CA ILE A 103 -6.27 -9.86 -8.45
C ILE A 103 -5.39 -11.12 -8.49
N GLU A 104 -5.43 -11.95 -7.46
CA GLU A 104 -4.65 -13.19 -7.36
C GLU A 104 -5.06 -14.25 -8.39
N GLY A 105 -6.34 -14.26 -8.78
CA GLY A 105 -6.87 -15.15 -9.82
C GLY A 105 -6.43 -14.81 -11.24
N SER A 106 -5.84 -13.63 -11.48
CA SER A 106 -5.37 -13.18 -12.79
C SER A 106 -3.88 -12.87 -12.78
N PRO A 107 -3.01 -13.65 -13.46
CA PRO A 107 -1.57 -13.38 -13.52
C PRO A 107 -1.24 -11.97 -14.03
N ARG A 108 -2.07 -11.43 -14.94
CA ARG A 108 -1.92 -10.06 -15.46
C ARG A 108 -2.19 -9.02 -14.38
N LEU A 109 -3.29 -9.15 -13.64
CA LEU A 109 -3.64 -8.24 -12.55
C LEU A 109 -2.64 -8.33 -11.41
N LEU A 110 -2.20 -9.54 -11.07
CA LEU A 110 -1.18 -9.75 -10.04
C LEU A 110 0.14 -9.06 -10.41
N ALA A 111 0.58 -9.18 -11.68
CA ALA A 111 1.78 -8.48 -12.14
C ALA A 111 1.61 -6.95 -12.05
N ALA A 112 0.46 -6.42 -12.46
CA ALA A 112 0.16 -4.99 -12.36
C ALA A 112 0.08 -4.51 -10.90
N TYR A 113 -0.49 -5.32 -10.00
CA TYR A 113 -0.54 -5.08 -8.56
C TYR A 113 0.88 -5.00 -7.96
N LEU A 114 1.74 -5.99 -8.25
CA LEU A 114 3.12 -6.02 -7.76
C LEU A 114 3.94 -4.83 -8.27
N GLN A 115 3.78 -4.45 -9.54
CA GLN A 115 4.42 -3.25 -10.09
C GLN A 115 3.95 -1.97 -9.38
N ARG A 116 2.66 -1.88 -9.04
CA ARG A 116 2.11 -0.72 -8.34
C ARG A 116 2.61 -0.66 -6.89
N LEU A 117 2.68 -1.81 -6.23
CA LEU A 117 3.26 -1.93 -4.90
C LEU A 117 4.74 -1.52 -4.87
N ASP A 118 5.52 -1.93 -5.88
CA ASP A 118 6.93 -1.50 -6.02
C ASP A 118 7.05 0.03 -6.19
N ARG A 119 6.19 0.66 -6.99
CA ARG A 119 6.15 2.13 -7.14
C ARG A 119 5.81 2.84 -5.83
N ILE A 120 4.88 2.30 -5.03
CA ILE A 120 4.55 2.84 -3.70
C ILE A 120 5.79 2.80 -2.81
N GLN A 121 6.48 1.67 -2.77
CA GLN A 121 7.70 1.53 -1.98
C GLN A 121 8.83 2.45 -2.47
N GLN A 122 8.96 2.66 -3.79
CA GLN A 122 9.91 3.63 -4.35
C GLN A 122 9.56 5.05 -3.91
N HIS A 123 8.29 5.44 -4.00
CA HIS A 123 7.86 6.78 -3.57
C HIS A 123 8.10 7.02 -2.08
N LEU A 124 7.79 6.06 -1.22
CA LEU A 124 8.09 6.13 0.20
C LEU A 124 9.61 6.23 0.47
N THR A 125 10.42 5.53 -0.32
CA THR A 125 11.88 5.66 -0.23
C THR A 125 12.32 7.09 -0.51
N GLU A 126 11.79 7.75 -1.56
CA GLU A 126 12.11 9.15 -1.87
C GLU A 126 11.65 10.11 -0.76
N GLU A 127 10.46 9.93 -0.22
CA GLU A 127 9.95 10.74 0.89
C GLU A 127 10.86 10.64 2.12
N LEU A 128 11.24 9.43 2.50
CA LEU A 128 12.15 9.21 3.63
C LEU A 128 13.55 9.74 3.36
N MET A 129 14.08 9.58 2.14
CA MET A 129 15.36 10.15 1.72
C MET A 129 15.35 11.68 1.83
N GLY A 130 14.27 12.32 1.37
CA GLY A 130 14.11 13.77 1.46
C GLY A 130 14.07 14.27 2.90
N ARG A 131 13.36 13.56 3.79
CA ARG A 131 13.31 13.87 5.22
C ARG A 131 14.67 13.70 5.90
N ALA A 132 15.34 12.57 5.67
CA ALA A 132 16.65 12.30 6.25
C ALA A 132 17.71 13.29 5.78
N ALA A 133 17.67 13.74 4.53
CA ALA A 133 18.56 14.76 4.00
C ALA A 133 18.34 16.15 4.60
N ALA A 134 17.14 16.43 5.11
CA ALA A 134 16.84 17.68 5.83
C ALA A 134 17.25 17.64 7.30
N GLY A 135 17.53 16.47 7.85
CA GLY A 135 17.95 16.26 9.23
C GLY A 135 19.45 16.52 9.47
N PRO A 136 19.90 16.52 10.73
CA PRO A 136 21.30 16.80 11.10
C PRO A 136 22.24 15.60 10.91
N GLY A 137 21.76 14.46 10.39
CA GLY A 137 22.51 13.22 10.25
C GLY A 137 23.36 13.13 8.98
N PRO A 138 24.12 12.04 8.80
CA PRO A 138 24.82 11.77 7.55
C PRO A 138 23.83 11.56 6.40
N ALA A 139 24.27 11.80 5.17
CA ALA A 139 23.44 11.55 3.99
C ALA A 139 22.97 10.09 3.98
N PRO A 140 21.66 9.84 3.82
CA PRO A 140 21.10 8.49 3.86
C PRO A 140 21.57 7.67 2.66
N ASP A 141 21.83 6.37 2.88
CA ASP A 141 22.10 5.43 1.79
C ASP A 141 20.77 4.98 1.18
N ARG A 142 20.60 5.24 -0.13
CA ARG A 142 19.37 4.89 -0.86
C ARG A 142 19.08 3.40 -0.88
N MET A 143 20.12 2.55 -1.01
CA MET A 143 19.96 1.09 -1.00
C MET A 143 19.45 0.62 0.37
N VAL A 144 20.04 1.14 1.44
CA VAL A 144 19.63 0.83 2.82
C VAL A 144 18.21 1.30 3.08
N MET A 145 17.86 2.52 2.65
CA MET A 145 16.50 3.05 2.78
C MET A 145 15.48 2.20 2.01
N ARG A 146 15.81 1.79 0.79
CA ARG A 146 14.97 0.91 -0.02
C ARG A 146 14.76 -0.46 0.65
N ALA A 147 15.82 -1.03 1.22
CA ALA A 147 15.74 -2.29 1.96
C ALA A 147 14.90 -2.15 3.24
N MET A 148 15.03 -1.03 3.94
CA MET A 148 14.22 -0.71 5.12
C MET A 148 12.72 -0.63 4.77
N VAL A 149 12.35 0.11 3.74
CA VAL A 149 10.96 0.21 3.25
C VAL A 149 10.45 -1.17 2.86
N GLY A 150 11.22 -1.95 2.09
CA GLY A 150 10.85 -3.32 1.70
C GLY A 150 10.62 -4.24 2.91
N SER A 151 11.48 -4.15 3.92
CA SER A 151 11.35 -4.92 5.16
C SER A 151 10.09 -4.53 5.95
N ALA A 152 9.77 -3.24 6.02
CA ALA A 152 8.54 -2.77 6.66
C ALA A 152 7.29 -3.28 5.93
N PHE A 153 7.29 -3.30 4.60
CA PHE A 153 6.20 -3.89 3.81
C PHE A 153 6.10 -5.41 3.97
N ALA A 154 7.22 -6.11 4.16
CA ALA A 154 7.20 -7.54 4.48
C ALA A 154 6.55 -7.80 5.85
N CYS A 155 6.81 -6.95 6.86
CA CYS A 155 6.13 -7.01 8.16
C CYS A 155 4.62 -6.77 8.01
N LEU A 156 4.23 -5.76 7.25
CA LEU A 156 2.84 -5.45 6.96
C LEU A 156 2.13 -6.63 6.27
N HIS A 157 2.75 -7.19 5.23
CA HIS A 157 2.22 -8.33 4.50
C HIS A 157 2.06 -9.55 5.40
N ALA A 158 3.04 -9.86 6.25
CA ALA A 158 2.96 -10.96 7.21
C ALA A 158 1.80 -10.77 8.20
N ALA A 159 1.60 -9.55 8.72
CA ALA A 159 0.50 -9.25 9.63
C ALA A 159 -0.87 -9.42 8.95
N VAL A 160 -1.03 -8.90 7.72
CA VAL A 160 -2.26 -9.05 6.91
C VAL A 160 -2.57 -10.51 6.62
N SER A 161 -1.56 -11.27 6.15
CA SER A 161 -1.72 -12.70 5.83
C SER A 161 -2.08 -13.54 7.04
N HIS A 162 -1.55 -13.21 8.22
CA HIS A 162 -1.84 -13.93 9.46
C HIS A 162 -3.30 -13.75 9.90
N ILE A 163 -3.83 -12.53 9.77
CA ILE A 163 -5.23 -12.26 10.08
C ILE A 163 -6.18 -12.96 9.10
N ALA A 164 -5.83 -13.01 7.83
CA ALA A 164 -6.62 -13.73 6.85
C ALA A 164 -6.76 -15.22 7.20
N ALA A 165 -5.78 -15.79 7.90
CA ALA A 165 -5.80 -17.17 8.38
C ALA A 165 -6.54 -17.34 9.73
N ASP A 166 -6.33 -16.42 10.69
CA ASP A 166 -6.83 -16.54 12.06
C ASP A 166 -8.22 -15.91 12.28
N GLY A 167 -8.64 -15.03 11.36
CA GLY A 167 -9.96 -14.38 11.39
C GLY A 167 -10.17 -13.32 12.49
N ASP A 168 -9.13 -12.96 13.25
CA ASP A 168 -9.21 -12.01 14.36
C ASP A 168 -8.51 -10.67 14.03
N PRO A 169 -9.26 -9.65 13.55
CA PRO A 169 -8.70 -8.37 13.16
C PRO A 169 -8.17 -7.53 14.34
N GLU A 170 -8.64 -7.79 15.56
CA GLU A 170 -8.15 -7.05 16.75
C GLU A 170 -6.69 -7.34 17.03
N ARG A 171 -6.16 -8.45 16.52
CA ARG A 171 -4.74 -8.83 16.62
C ARG A 171 -3.85 -8.23 15.55
N PHE A 172 -4.41 -7.51 14.55
CA PHE A 172 -3.59 -6.96 13.46
C PHE A 172 -2.48 -6.06 13.99
N GLU A 173 -2.84 -5.10 14.82
CA GLU A 173 -1.88 -4.17 15.43
C GLU A 173 -0.77 -4.92 16.17
N GLN A 174 -1.14 -5.92 16.98
CA GLN A 174 -0.18 -6.74 17.73
C GLN A 174 0.75 -7.53 16.80
N HIS A 175 0.23 -8.11 15.71
CA HIS A 175 1.04 -8.84 14.74
C HIS A 175 1.99 -7.92 14.00
N LEU A 176 1.50 -6.74 13.56
CA LEU A 176 2.32 -5.74 12.92
C LEU A 176 3.43 -5.25 13.86
N GLU A 177 3.08 -4.90 15.10
CA GLU A 177 4.05 -4.46 16.11
C GLU A 177 5.13 -5.50 16.36
N ARG A 178 4.75 -6.77 16.56
CA ARG A 178 5.71 -7.87 16.74
C ARG A 178 6.64 -8.05 15.55
N ALA A 179 6.11 -8.02 14.32
CA ALA A 179 6.90 -8.15 13.10
C ALA A 179 7.87 -6.97 12.93
N MET A 180 7.38 -5.75 13.13
CA MET A 180 8.19 -4.54 13.06
C MET A 180 9.27 -4.50 14.15
N ALA A 181 8.95 -4.91 15.38
CA ALA A 181 9.94 -4.99 16.47
C ALA A 181 11.03 -6.02 16.18
N ALA A 182 10.66 -7.18 15.62
CA ALA A 182 11.62 -8.25 15.28
C ALA A 182 12.61 -7.88 14.19
N LEU A 183 12.21 -7.03 13.23
CA LEU A 183 13.03 -6.60 12.09
C LEU A 183 13.54 -5.15 12.23
N ARG A 184 13.37 -4.55 13.41
CA ARG A 184 13.86 -3.19 13.64
C ARG A 184 15.35 -3.11 13.33
N PRO A 185 15.80 -2.22 12.41
CA PRO A 185 17.21 -2.06 12.13
C PRO A 185 17.96 -1.66 13.40
N ALA A 186 18.96 -2.43 13.79
CA ALA A 186 19.92 -1.98 14.79
C ALA A 186 20.55 -0.72 14.21
N GLY A 187 20.54 0.41 14.95
CA GLY A 187 21.06 1.67 14.46
C GLY A 187 22.39 1.45 13.76
N ILE A 188 22.45 1.76 12.47
CA ILE A 188 23.65 1.60 11.67
C ILE A 188 24.58 2.73 12.07
N GLY A 189 25.25 2.54 13.21
CA GLY A 189 26.53 3.19 13.43
C GLY A 189 27.49 2.59 12.40
N LEU A 190 27.57 3.17 11.22
CA LEU A 190 28.71 2.96 10.34
C LEU A 190 29.93 3.51 11.10
N ALA A 191 30.52 2.63 11.94
CA ALA A 191 31.87 2.86 12.40
C ALA A 191 32.71 2.98 11.14
N SER A 192 33.19 4.18 10.88
CA SER A 192 34.23 4.47 9.91
C SER A 192 35.39 3.52 10.21
N SER A 193 35.50 2.43 9.46
CA SER A 193 36.72 1.67 9.39
C SER A 193 37.71 2.56 8.65
N GLU A 194 38.47 3.38 9.38
CA GLU A 194 39.67 3.94 8.82
C GLU A 194 40.63 2.79 8.51
N PRO A 195 41.11 2.67 7.26
CA PRO A 195 42.22 1.77 6.97
C PRO A 195 43.49 2.42 7.51
N SER A 196 44.17 1.73 8.43
CA SER A 196 45.57 2.00 8.83
C SER A 196 46.51 1.64 7.71
#